data_fac401e34e9f42fbfbbfa8184997c978
#
_entry.id   fac401e34e9f42fbfbbfa8184997c978
#
_cell.length_a   1.000
_cell.length_b   1.000
_cell.length_c   1.000
_cell.angle_alpha   90.00
_cell.angle_beta   90.00
_cell.angle_gamma   90.00
#
_symmetry.space_group_name_H-M   'P 1'
#
loop_
_entity.id
_entity.type
_entity.pdbx_description
1 polymer ?
#
loop_
_entity_poly.entity_id
_entity_poly.type
_entity_poly.pdbx_seq_one_letter_code
_entity_poly.pdbx_strand_id
1 'polypeptide(L)'
;MKLFDVYPLYDVEIVKGVGCHTYDADGQEYLDLYGGHAVISIGHSHPHYLKALAAQASRLVFYSNSVQNSLQHRLAEKLGKISGYDDYQLFLINSGAEANENALKLASFATGRKRVIAFGKAFHGRTSAAVEATDNPKITAPLNDNGHVTFLPLNDIEAVKADIVKGDVAAVIIEGIQGVGGIRIPDDNFLQELRRVTEEAGVVLILDEIQSGYGRSGRFFAHQWAGIRPDMITVAKGIANGFPMGAVLISPKFAPVYGQLGTTFGGNHLACAAATAVIEVMEEEHLVENADKVGTYLMEKLKELPGIKEVRGRGLMIGIEMDYPVKDLRRSLIFDHHIFTGASGTNIIRLLPPLCLSMKQADEFLARFRAALAV
;
A
#
# COMPACT_ATOMS: atom_id res chain seq x y z
N MET A 1 -2.46 10.04 -32.19
CA MET A 1 -2.78 10.56 -30.84
C MET A 1 -1.51 10.47 -30.00
N LYS A 2 -1.23 11.46 -29.15
CA LYS A 2 -0.06 11.43 -28.24
C LYS A 2 -0.54 11.17 -26.82
N LEU A 3 0.30 10.57 -25.98
CA LEU A 3 0.03 10.47 -24.55
C LEU A 3 0.03 11.86 -23.91
N PHE A 4 -0.84 12.07 -22.91
CA PHE A 4 -0.81 13.28 -22.12
C PHE A 4 0.34 13.18 -21.10
N ASP A 5 1.34 14.04 -21.25
CA ASP A 5 2.60 13.99 -20.52
C ASP A 5 2.45 14.55 -19.10
N VAL A 6 2.35 13.67 -18.11
CA VAL A 6 2.17 14.01 -16.69
C VAL A 6 3.24 13.41 -15.77
N TYR A 7 4.18 12.63 -16.31
CA TYR A 7 5.20 11.95 -15.53
C TYR A 7 6.61 12.33 -15.96
N PRO A 8 7.49 12.76 -15.05
CA PRO A 8 8.92 12.85 -15.36
C PRO A 8 9.48 11.43 -15.50
N LEU A 9 9.91 11.05 -16.70
CA LEU A 9 10.41 9.71 -16.99
C LEU A 9 11.94 9.66 -16.88
N TYR A 10 12.46 8.50 -16.44
CA TYR A 10 13.85 8.12 -16.71
C TYR A 10 13.93 7.56 -18.13
N ASP A 11 15.05 7.78 -18.80
CA ASP A 11 15.33 7.23 -20.13
C ASP A 11 15.78 5.76 -20.03
N VAL A 12 14.85 4.92 -19.61
CA VAL A 12 14.98 3.47 -19.47
C VAL A 12 13.64 2.82 -19.78
N GLU A 13 13.60 1.85 -20.69
CA GLU A 13 12.41 1.06 -20.98
C GLU A 13 12.55 -0.34 -20.39
N ILE A 14 11.79 -0.64 -19.34
CA ILE A 14 11.76 -1.96 -18.71
C ILE A 14 10.79 -2.87 -19.49
N VAL A 15 11.31 -3.98 -20.01
CA VAL A 15 10.58 -4.92 -20.89
C VAL A 15 10.39 -6.30 -20.28
N LYS A 16 11.11 -6.65 -19.20
CA LYS A 16 11.06 -7.96 -18.55
C LYS A 16 11.33 -7.84 -17.05
N GLY A 17 10.76 -8.76 -16.28
CA GLY A 17 11.04 -8.90 -14.84
C GLY A 17 11.02 -10.35 -14.41
N VAL A 18 11.89 -10.72 -13.45
CA VAL A 18 11.93 -12.05 -12.81
C VAL A 18 12.35 -11.89 -11.34
N GLY A 19 11.51 -12.32 -10.43
CA GLY A 19 11.77 -12.18 -8.98
C GLY A 19 11.95 -10.71 -8.58
N CYS A 20 13.13 -10.36 -8.06
CA CYS A 20 13.51 -8.99 -7.70
C CYS A 20 14.31 -8.26 -8.78
N HIS A 21 14.41 -8.79 -10.00
CA HIS A 21 15.14 -8.16 -11.08
C HIS A 21 14.24 -7.73 -12.22
N THR A 22 14.61 -6.61 -12.83
CA THR A 22 13.99 -6.12 -14.08
C THR A 22 15.08 -5.95 -15.13
N TYR A 23 14.68 -5.97 -16.41
CA TYR A 23 15.59 -5.88 -17.55
C TYR A 23 15.05 -4.84 -18.52
N ASP A 24 15.94 -4.02 -19.04
CA ASP A 24 15.58 -3.08 -20.10
C ASP A 24 15.64 -3.70 -21.51
N ALA A 25 15.37 -2.87 -22.52
CA ALA A 25 15.36 -3.29 -23.92
C ALA A 25 16.74 -3.73 -24.44
N ASP A 26 17.82 -3.26 -23.84
CA ASP A 26 19.20 -3.63 -24.17
C ASP A 26 19.67 -4.85 -23.38
N GLY A 27 18.84 -5.39 -22.50
CA GLY A 27 19.13 -6.55 -21.67
C GLY A 27 19.92 -6.24 -20.39
N GLN A 28 20.08 -4.96 -20.04
CA GLN A 28 20.69 -4.56 -18.77
C GLN A 28 19.78 -5.00 -17.62
N GLU A 29 20.37 -5.68 -16.64
CA GLU A 29 19.71 -6.11 -15.41
C GLU A 29 19.74 -5.02 -14.36
N TYR A 30 18.58 -4.81 -13.69
CA TYR A 30 18.41 -3.91 -12.56
C TYR A 30 17.87 -4.67 -11.36
N LEU A 31 18.40 -4.41 -10.17
CA LEU A 31 17.82 -4.85 -8.92
C LEU A 31 16.65 -3.90 -8.54
N ASP A 32 15.44 -4.45 -8.48
CA ASP A 32 14.23 -3.68 -8.20
C ASP A 32 13.95 -3.61 -6.69
N LEU A 33 14.38 -2.52 -6.06
CA LEU A 33 14.02 -2.19 -4.68
C LEU A 33 12.88 -1.18 -4.58
N TYR A 34 12.03 -1.11 -5.61
CA TYR A 34 10.88 -0.21 -5.64
C TYR A 34 9.54 -0.96 -5.85
N GLY A 35 9.59 -2.09 -6.57
CA GLY A 35 8.40 -2.89 -6.86
C GLY A 35 7.26 -2.11 -7.52
N GLY A 36 7.58 -1.06 -8.32
CA GLY A 36 6.56 -0.20 -8.91
C GLY A 36 5.63 0.43 -7.86
N HIS A 37 6.15 1.17 -6.88
CA HIS A 37 5.42 1.71 -5.71
C HIS A 37 4.91 0.64 -4.71
N ALA A 38 5.64 -0.45 -4.50
CA ALA A 38 5.25 -1.60 -3.69
C ALA A 38 4.04 -2.39 -4.27
N VAL A 39 3.85 -2.34 -5.58
CA VAL A 39 2.80 -3.10 -6.27
C VAL A 39 3.20 -4.56 -6.44
N ILE A 40 4.46 -4.80 -6.83
CA ILE A 40 5.00 -6.15 -6.95
C ILE A 40 5.30 -6.71 -5.56
N SER A 41 4.49 -7.68 -5.13
CA SER A 41 4.59 -8.32 -3.81
C SER A 41 5.38 -9.61 -3.85
N ILE A 42 4.99 -10.58 -4.69
CA ILE A 42 5.57 -11.92 -4.76
C ILE A 42 6.72 -12.06 -5.78
N GLY A 43 7.19 -10.94 -6.33
CA GLY A 43 8.19 -10.91 -7.39
C GLY A 43 7.60 -10.84 -8.80
N HIS A 44 8.43 -10.35 -9.72
CA HIS A 44 8.08 -10.26 -11.13
C HIS A 44 7.93 -11.66 -11.74
N SER A 45 6.90 -11.84 -12.56
CA SER A 45 6.68 -13.03 -13.41
C SER A 45 6.74 -14.37 -12.64
N HIS A 46 6.19 -14.40 -11.41
CA HIS A 46 6.19 -15.63 -10.61
C HIS A 46 5.46 -16.78 -11.34
N PRO A 47 6.06 -17.99 -11.48
CA PRO A 47 5.49 -19.08 -12.31
C PRO A 47 4.08 -19.50 -11.90
N HIS A 48 3.80 -19.64 -10.60
CA HIS A 48 2.46 -19.99 -10.10
C HIS A 48 1.42 -18.94 -10.48
N TYR A 49 1.76 -17.66 -10.31
CA TYR A 49 0.91 -16.53 -10.68
C TYR A 49 0.60 -16.49 -12.19
N LEU A 50 1.62 -16.63 -13.04
CA LEU A 50 1.44 -16.66 -14.50
C LEU A 50 0.56 -17.84 -14.95
N LYS A 51 0.76 -19.02 -14.35
CA LYS A 51 -0.06 -20.22 -14.62
C LYS A 51 -1.51 -19.98 -14.23
N ALA A 52 -1.79 -19.38 -13.06
CA ALA A 52 -3.14 -19.07 -12.61
C ALA A 52 -3.84 -18.08 -13.54
N LEU A 53 -3.15 -17.02 -13.95
CA LEU A 53 -3.68 -16.02 -14.89
C LEU A 53 -3.99 -16.65 -16.26
N ALA A 54 -3.06 -17.42 -16.85
CA ALA A 54 -3.25 -18.05 -18.14
C ALA A 54 -4.42 -19.04 -18.11
N ALA A 55 -4.53 -19.86 -17.07
CA ALA A 55 -5.62 -20.81 -16.89
C ALA A 55 -6.98 -20.10 -16.76
N GLN A 56 -7.07 -19.01 -16.01
CA GLN A 56 -8.32 -18.25 -15.86
C GLN A 56 -8.66 -17.48 -17.14
N ALA A 57 -7.67 -16.88 -17.80
CA ALA A 57 -7.87 -16.15 -19.06
C ALA A 57 -8.42 -17.06 -20.18
N SER A 58 -7.99 -18.33 -20.22
CA SER A 58 -8.50 -19.30 -21.20
C SER A 58 -9.95 -19.75 -20.94
N ARG A 59 -10.51 -19.48 -19.77
CA ARG A 59 -11.88 -19.86 -19.38
C ARG A 59 -12.84 -18.68 -19.45
N LEU A 60 -12.58 -17.66 -18.66
CA LEU A 60 -13.45 -16.48 -18.55
C LEU A 60 -12.67 -15.35 -17.85
N VAL A 61 -12.53 -14.20 -18.52
CA VAL A 61 -11.85 -13.03 -17.98
C VAL A 61 -12.79 -12.22 -17.07
N PHE A 62 -14.02 -12.01 -17.54
CA PHE A 62 -14.99 -11.13 -16.88
C PHE A 62 -16.43 -11.60 -17.12
N TYR A 63 -17.26 -11.46 -16.11
CA TYR A 63 -18.70 -11.36 -16.21
C TYR A 63 -19.25 -10.43 -15.12
N SER A 64 -20.49 -9.96 -15.29
CA SER A 64 -21.14 -9.01 -14.40
C SER A 64 -21.31 -9.54 -12.97
N ASN A 65 -21.20 -8.65 -11.99
CA ASN A 65 -21.53 -8.92 -10.58
C ASN A 65 -23.04 -9.18 -10.32
N SER A 66 -23.86 -9.28 -11.38
CA SER A 66 -25.26 -9.69 -11.29
C SER A 66 -25.47 -11.21 -11.15
N VAL A 67 -24.40 -12.00 -11.26
CA VAL A 67 -24.40 -13.45 -11.08
C VAL A 67 -23.37 -13.89 -10.07
N GLN A 68 -23.48 -15.12 -9.57
CA GLN A 68 -22.55 -15.66 -8.61
C GLN A 68 -21.16 -15.87 -9.22
N ASN A 69 -20.12 -15.56 -8.45
CA ASN A 69 -18.73 -15.79 -8.80
C ASN A 69 -18.01 -16.50 -7.64
N SER A 70 -17.82 -17.81 -7.76
CA SER A 70 -17.18 -18.63 -6.73
C SER A 70 -15.71 -18.23 -6.44
N LEU A 71 -15.04 -17.56 -7.38
CA LEU A 71 -13.67 -17.09 -7.18
C LEU A 71 -13.62 -15.93 -6.15
N GLN A 72 -14.65 -15.10 -6.11
CA GLN A 72 -14.76 -14.04 -5.08
C GLN A 72 -14.90 -14.65 -3.67
N HIS A 73 -15.74 -15.68 -3.52
CA HIS A 73 -15.90 -16.38 -2.23
C HIS A 73 -14.60 -17.06 -1.79
N ARG A 74 -13.93 -17.77 -2.72
CA ARG A 74 -12.63 -18.39 -2.44
C ARG A 74 -11.57 -17.38 -2.02
N LEU A 75 -11.51 -16.24 -2.71
CA LEU A 75 -10.58 -15.15 -2.36
C LEU A 75 -10.89 -14.58 -0.98
N ALA A 76 -12.17 -14.30 -0.68
CA ALA A 76 -12.59 -13.78 0.62
C ALA A 76 -12.20 -14.73 1.76
N GLU A 77 -12.43 -16.04 1.59
CA GLU A 77 -12.06 -17.07 2.56
C GLU A 77 -10.53 -17.11 2.79
N LYS A 78 -9.74 -17.16 1.71
CA LYS A 78 -8.28 -17.19 1.81
C LYS A 78 -7.71 -15.92 2.44
N LEU A 79 -8.18 -14.76 1.97
CA LEU A 79 -7.74 -13.47 2.51
C LEU A 79 -8.10 -13.33 3.99
N GLY A 80 -9.31 -13.72 4.38
CA GLY A 80 -9.74 -13.72 5.78
C GLY A 80 -8.78 -14.55 6.66
N LYS A 81 -8.48 -15.78 6.24
CA LYS A 81 -7.58 -16.69 6.98
C LYS A 81 -6.17 -16.14 7.13
N ILE A 82 -5.51 -15.76 6.03
CA ILE A 82 -4.11 -15.32 6.08
C ILE A 82 -3.96 -14.00 6.84
N SER A 83 -4.96 -13.13 6.79
CA SER A 83 -4.93 -11.82 7.44
C SER A 83 -5.41 -11.83 8.89
N GLY A 84 -6.10 -12.89 9.34
CA GLY A 84 -6.76 -12.97 10.66
C GLY A 84 -8.06 -12.15 10.75
N TYR A 85 -8.72 -11.93 9.62
CA TYR A 85 -9.98 -11.19 9.48
C TYR A 85 -11.07 -12.04 8.80
N ASP A 86 -11.16 -13.31 9.14
CA ASP A 86 -12.13 -14.27 8.59
C ASP A 86 -13.59 -13.96 8.96
N ASP A 87 -13.80 -13.13 9.97
CA ASP A 87 -15.10 -12.59 10.37
C ASP A 87 -15.52 -11.33 9.59
N TYR A 88 -14.62 -10.70 8.80
CA TYR A 88 -14.93 -9.51 8.01
C TYR A 88 -15.57 -9.86 6.67
N GLN A 89 -16.29 -8.88 6.11
CA GLN A 89 -16.86 -8.95 4.79
C GLN A 89 -15.92 -8.28 3.77
N LEU A 90 -15.90 -8.77 2.54
CA LEU A 90 -15.01 -8.28 1.49
C LEU A 90 -15.80 -7.61 0.37
N PHE A 91 -15.47 -6.34 0.06
CA PHE A 91 -15.95 -5.65 -1.13
C PHE A 91 -14.80 -5.42 -2.10
N LEU A 92 -14.93 -5.91 -3.33
CA LEU A 92 -13.86 -5.93 -4.35
C LEU A 92 -14.02 -4.80 -5.36
N ILE A 93 -12.92 -4.13 -5.66
CA ILE A 93 -12.82 -2.98 -6.59
C ILE A 93 -11.51 -3.06 -7.39
N ASN A 94 -11.07 -1.96 -8.06
CA ASN A 94 -9.99 -2.02 -9.05
C ASN A 94 -8.74 -1.24 -8.65
N SER A 95 -8.81 -0.38 -7.66
CA SER A 95 -7.69 0.49 -7.26
C SER A 95 -7.74 0.87 -5.79
N GLY A 96 -6.61 1.39 -5.27
CA GLY A 96 -6.55 1.92 -3.91
C GLY A 96 -7.42 3.16 -3.71
N ALA A 97 -7.49 4.04 -4.71
CA ALA A 97 -8.36 5.20 -4.64
C ALA A 97 -9.83 4.79 -4.53
N GLU A 98 -10.30 3.82 -5.35
CA GLU A 98 -11.65 3.27 -5.22
C GLU A 98 -11.89 2.60 -3.86
N ALA A 99 -10.88 1.94 -3.29
CA ALA A 99 -10.98 1.34 -1.96
C ALA A 99 -11.28 2.41 -0.90
N ASN A 100 -10.49 3.47 -0.88
CA ASN A 100 -10.66 4.57 0.07
C ASN A 100 -11.98 5.33 -0.18
N GLU A 101 -12.37 5.59 -1.43
CA GLU A 101 -13.67 6.19 -1.77
C GLU A 101 -14.84 5.39 -1.19
N ASN A 102 -14.84 4.07 -1.39
CA ASN A 102 -15.93 3.21 -0.92
C ASN A 102 -15.92 3.06 0.61
N ALA A 103 -14.75 3.02 1.25
CA ALA A 103 -14.65 3.00 2.71
C ALA A 103 -15.18 4.31 3.32
N LEU A 104 -14.77 5.46 2.81
CA LEU A 104 -15.25 6.77 3.25
C LEU A 104 -16.76 6.94 3.01
N LYS A 105 -17.24 6.51 1.83
CA LYS A 105 -18.67 6.52 1.48
C LYS A 105 -19.50 5.66 2.44
N LEU A 106 -19.03 4.42 2.73
CA LEU A 106 -19.71 3.53 3.65
C LEU A 106 -19.73 4.09 5.08
N ALA A 107 -18.61 4.68 5.53
CA ALA A 107 -18.54 5.35 6.83
C ALA A 107 -19.54 6.51 6.94
N SER A 108 -19.67 7.31 5.89
CA SER A 108 -20.64 8.40 5.83
C SER A 108 -22.09 7.90 5.85
N PHE A 109 -22.41 6.84 5.12
CA PHE A 109 -23.76 6.21 5.18
C PHE A 109 -24.07 5.67 6.57
N ALA A 110 -23.10 4.99 7.20
CA ALA A 110 -23.31 4.35 8.49
C ALA A 110 -23.49 5.34 9.65
N THR A 111 -22.81 6.49 9.58
CA THR A 111 -22.85 7.50 10.65
C THR A 111 -23.81 8.65 10.40
N GLY A 112 -24.26 8.84 9.15
CA GLY A 112 -25.01 10.04 8.72
C GLY A 112 -24.16 11.33 8.73
N ARG A 113 -22.85 11.23 8.96
CA ARG A 113 -21.92 12.35 9.07
C ARG A 113 -21.07 12.46 7.77
N LYS A 114 -20.38 13.59 7.59
CA LYS A 114 -19.62 13.81 6.36
C LYS A 114 -18.18 14.24 6.57
N ARG A 115 -17.81 14.70 7.77
CA ARG A 115 -16.44 15.15 8.01
C ARG A 115 -15.50 13.99 8.28
N VAL A 116 -14.26 14.08 7.79
CA VAL A 116 -13.21 13.06 7.89
C VAL A 116 -11.97 13.68 8.54
N ILE A 117 -11.33 12.95 9.42
CA ILE A 117 -9.99 13.26 9.92
C ILE A 117 -8.98 12.44 9.11
N ALA A 118 -7.97 13.10 8.57
CA ALA A 118 -6.76 12.51 8.01
C ALA A 118 -5.52 13.12 8.69
N PHE A 119 -4.33 12.67 8.34
CA PHE A 119 -3.10 13.12 9.02
C PHE A 119 -2.16 13.84 8.06
N GLY A 120 -1.37 14.77 8.58
CA GLY A 120 -0.35 15.48 7.82
C GLY A 120 0.55 14.52 7.05
N LYS A 121 0.85 14.83 5.78
CA LYS A 121 1.61 14.02 4.80
C LYS A 121 0.93 12.73 4.35
N ALA A 122 -0.34 12.51 4.64
CA ALA A 122 -1.10 11.36 4.17
C ALA A 122 -1.26 11.36 2.65
N PHE A 123 -1.37 10.14 2.08
CA PHE A 123 -1.72 9.92 0.69
C PHE A 123 -2.74 8.78 0.57
N HIS A 124 -3.97 9.11 0.19
CA HIS A 124 -5.06 8.14 0.10
C HIS A 124 -5.60 7.93 -1.32
N GLY A 125 -5.14 8.72 -2.29
CA GLY A 125 -5.54 8.57 -3.68
C GLY A 125 -5.63 9.88 -4.44
N ARG A 126 -6.15 9.81 -5.68
CA ARG A 126 -6.25 10.97 -6.59
C ARG A 126 -7.68 11.22 -7.08
N THR A 127 -8.66 10.51 -6.56
CA THR A 127 -10.08 10.69 -6.88
C THR A 127 -10.77 11.47 -5.76
N SER A 128 -11.89 12.07 -6.02
CA SER A 128 -12.81 12.83 -5.16
C SER A 128 -12.45 12.89 -3.66
N ALA A 129 -13.08 12.08 -2.80
CA ALA A 129 -12.84 12.09 -1.36
C ALA A 129 -11.43 11.57 -0.99
N ALA A 130 -10.88 10.63 -1.75
CA ALA A 130 -9.52 10.12 -1.52
C ALA A 130 -8.44 11.20 -1.76
N VAL A 131 -8.61 12.09 -2.76
CA VAL A 131 -7.68 13.20 -2.97
C VAL A 131 -7.91 14.31 -1.96
N GLU A 132 -9.14 14.56 -1.53
CA GLU A 132 -9.42 15.51 -0.44
C GLU A 132 -8.77 15.07 0.88
N ALA A 133 -8.70 13.76 1.14
CA ALA A 133 -8.00 13.17 2.29
C ALA A 133 -6.48 13.02 2.09
N THR A 134 -5.93 13.45 0.95
CA THR A 134 -4.50 13.46 0.66
C THR A 134 -3.91 14.85 0.95
N ASP A 135 -2.91 14.92 1.86
CA ASP A 135 -2.26 16.17 2.23
C ASP A 135 -1.28 16.66 1.14
N ASN A 136 -1.85 17.06 0.01
CA ASN A 136 -1.09 17.61 -1.11
C ASN A 136 -1.95 18.57 -1.97
N PRO A 137 -1.93 19.88 -1.69
CA PRO A 137 -2.75 20.86 -2.42
C PRO A 137 -2.41 20.96 -3.91
N LYS A 138 -1.24 20.47 -4.36
CA LYS A 138 -0.86 20.50 -5.78
C LYS A 138 -1.67 19.54 -6.65
N ILE A 139 -2.29 18.53 -6.05
CA ILE A 139 -3.07 17.52 -6.77
C ILE A 139 -4.57 17.58 -6.45
N THR A 140 -4.97 18.45 -5.54
CA THR A 140 -6.37 18.71 -5.20
C THR A 140 -6.92 19.78 -6.14
N ALA A 141 -7.80 19.37 -7.04
CA ALA A 141 -8.48 20.31 -7.93
C ALA A 141 -9.57 21.08 -7.16
N PRO A 142 -9.96 22.31 -7.60
CA PRO A 142 -11.04 23.06 -6.96
C PRO A 142 -12.36 22.28 -6.79
N LEU A 143 -12.64 21.34 -7.68
CA LEU A 143 -13.78 20.42 -7.60
C LEU A 143 -13.69 19.46 -6.40
N ASN A 144 -12.50 19.19 -5.91
CA ASN A 144 -12.22 18.22 -4.84
C ASN A 144 -11.89 18.89 -3.49
N ASP A 145 -11.94 20.23 -3.43
CA ASP A 145 -11.73 21.01 -2.20
C ASP A 145 -13.10 21.39 -1.61
N ASN A 146 -13.71 20.43 -0.91
CA ASN A 146 -15.06 20.57 -0.36
C ASN A 146 -15.10 20.93 1.14
N GLY A 147 -13.93 21.00 1.79
CA GLY A 147 -13.83 21.33 3.21
C GLY A 147 -14.34 20.24 4.15
N HIS A 148 -14.39 18.98 3.68
CA HIS A 148 -14.85 17.87 4.50
C HIS A 148 -13.72 17.20 5.28
N VAL A 149 -12.46 17.47 4.98
CA VAL A 149 -11.31 16.82 5.61
C VAL A 149 -10.56 17.79 6.52
N THR A 150 -10.25 17.32 7.73
CA THR A 150 -9.36 18.00 8.67
C THR A 150 -8.05 17.21 8.77
N PHE A 151 -6.93 17.87 8.50
CA PHE A 151 -5.60 17.26 8.69
C PHE A 151 -5.07 17.57 10.09
N LEU A 152 -4.73 16.52 10.84
CA LEU A 152 -4.15 16.61 12.17
C LEU A 152 -2.69 16.13 12.17
N PRO A 153 -1.86 16.56 13.14
CA PRO A 153 -0.53 16.00 13.29
C PRO A 153 -0.58 14.49 13.58
N LEU A 154 0.32 13.72 12.95
CA LEU A 154 0.48 12.31 13.28
C LEU A 154 0.95 12.16 14.74
N ASN A 155 0.43 11.17 15.46
CA ASN A 155 0.70 10.88 16.87
C ASN A 155 0.18 11.92 17.88
N ASP A 156 -0.68 12.87 17.45
CA ASP A 156 -1.34 13.83 18.35
C ASP A 156 -2.77 13.36 18.69
N ILE A 157 -2.90 12.53 19.71
CA ILE A 157 -4.20 11.99 20.13
C ILE A 157 -5.09 13.07 20.75
N GLU A 158 -4.52 14.09 21.37
CA GLU A 158 -5.30 15.18 21.98
C GLU A 158 -5.95 16.06 20.91
N ALA A 159 -5.26 16.31 19.78
CA ALA A 159 -5.86 16.97 18.63
C ALA A 159 -7.05 16.14 18.06
N VAL A 160 -6.90 14.80 17.98
CA VAL A 160 -7.97 13.92 17.54
C VAL A 160 -9.19 14.00 18.48
N LYS A 161 -8.97 13.91 19.79
CA LYS A 161 -10.06 14.02 20.81
C LYS A 161 -10.77 15.36 20.71
N ALA A 162 -10.02 16.46 20.59
CA ALA A 162 -10.58 17.81 20.48
C ALA A 162 -11.41 18.01 19.19
N ASP A 163 -11.11 17.25 18.14
CA ASP A 163 -11.83 17.34 16.89
C ASP A 163 -13.07 16.41 16.87
N ILE A 164 -12.97 15.21 17.38
CA ILE A 164 -14.06 14.22 17.46
C ILE A 164 -15.21 14.70 18.33
N VAL A 165 -14.95 15.43 19.41
CA VAL A 165 -15.98 15.94 20.33
C VAL A 165 -16.96 16.90 19.66
N LYS A 166 -16.65 17.45 18.48
CA LYS A 166 -17.58 18.28 17.67
C LYS A 166 -18.78 17.49 17.15
N GLY A 167 -18.72 16.16 17.14
CA GLY A 167 -19.85 15.27 16.87
C GLY A 167 -20.21 15.08 15.40
N ASP A 168 -19.47 15.65 14.45
CA ASP A 168 -19.75 15.64 13.01
C ASP A 168 -18.78 14.77 12.18
N VAL A 169 -17.81 14.11 12.83
CA VAL A 169 -16.81 13.25 12.18
C VAL A 169 -17.43 11.89 11.83
N ALA A 170 -17.41 11.55 10.54
CA ALA A 170 -17.84 10.25 10.03
C ALA A 170 -16.74 9.18 10.19
N ALA A 171 -15.52 9.55 9.85
CA ALA A 171 -14.40 8.62 9.85
C ALA A 171 -13.05 9.30 10.21
N VAL A 172 -12.16 8.49 10.73
CA VAL A 172 -10.70 8.75 10.72
C VAL A 172 -10.08 7.78 9.74
N ILE A 173 -9.29 8.29 8.78
CA ILE A 173 -8.51 7.48 7.84
C ILE A 173 -7.03 7.68 8.11
N ILE A 174 -6.28 6.57 8.20
CA ILE A 174 -4.84 6.59 8.50
C ILE A 174 -4.12 5.46 7.77
N GLU A 175 -2.93 5.75 7.22
CA GLU A 175 -2.06 4.71 6.67
C GLU A 175 -1.43 3.90 7.83
N GLY A 176 -1.35 2.57 7.69
CA GLY A 176 -0.62 1.74 8.66
C GLY A 176 0.86 2.13 8.78
N ILE A 177 1.46 2.54 7.68
CA ILE A 177 2.73 3.29 7.58
C ILE A 177 2.57 4.28 6.44
N GLN A 178 2.81 5.57 6.69
CA GLN A 178 2.72 6.59 5.65
C GLN A 178 3.81 6.39 4.58
N GLY A 179 3.41 5.94 3.39
CA GLY A 179 4.34 5.63 2.33
C GLY A 179 4.91 6.87 1.65
N VAL A 180 4.05 7.68 1.04
CA VAL A 180 4.41 8.94 0.36
C VAL A 180 4.93 9.96 1.36
N GLY A 181 4.45 9.94 2.59
CA GLY A 181 4.91 10.78 3.70
C GLY A 181 6.36 10.53 4.16
N GLY A 182 7.05 9.53 3.57
CA GLY A 182 8.47 9.25 3.85
C GLY A 182 8.70 8.14 4.86
N ILE A 183 7.90 7.09 4.79
CA ILE A 183 7.94 5.91 5.68
C ILE A 183 7.81 6.34 7.15
N ARG A 184 6.75 7.09 7.43
CA ARG A 184 6.43 7.51 8.80
C ARG A 184 5.53 6.49 9.45
N ILE A 185 5.94 5.98 10.60
CA ILE A 185 5.24 4.95 11.35
C ILE A 185 4.43 5.62 12.45
N PRO A 186 3.10 5.44 12.50
CA PRO A 186 2.33 5.83 13.68
C PRO A 186 2.80 5.05 14.91
N ASP A 187 2.84 5.70 16.07
CA ASP A 187 3.17 5.03 17.32
C ASP A 187 2.09 3.99 17.68
N ASP A 188 2.50 2.83 18.18
CA ASP A 188 1.55 1.77 18.51
C ASP A 188 0.54 2.23 19.59
N ASN A 189 1.01 2.97 20.61
CA ASN A 189 0.13 3.56 21.62
C ASN A 189 -0.86 4.58 21.03
N PHE A 190 -0.42 5.39 20.05
CA PHE A 190 -1.31 6.31 19.35
C PHE A 190 -2.41 5.54 18.60
N LEU A 191 -2.09 4.47 17.89
CA LEU A 191 -3.07 3.66 17.19
C LEU A 191 -4.06 2.98 18.15
N GLN A 192 -3.59 2.51 19.31
CA GLN A 192 -4.44 1.93 20.36
C GLN A 192 -5.43 2.96 20.92
N GLU A 193 -4.94 4.15 21.28
CA GLU A 193 -5.80 5.24 21.75
C GLU A 193 -6.75 5.74 20.64
N LEU A 194 -6.27 5.82 19.40
CA LEU A 194 -7.10 6.20 18.25
C LEU A 194 -8.27 5.22 18.08
N ARG A 195 -8.01 3.90 18.18
CA ARG A 195 -9.08 2.89 18.14
C ARG A 195 -10.10 3.10 19.25
N ARG A 196 -9.63 3.30 20.48
CA ARG A 196 -10.49 3.51 21.65
C ARG A 196 -11.38 4.74 21.49
N VAL A 197 -10.80 5.89 21.15
CA VAL A 197 -11.50 7.18 21.02
C VAL A 197 -12.52 7.14 19.87
N THR A 198 -12.18 6.53 18.75
CA THR A 198 -13.09 6.40 17.59
C THR A 198 -14.27 5.49 17.92
N GLU A 199 -14.03 4.39 18.64
CA GLU A 199 -15.09 3.46 19.05
C GLU A 199 -16.08 4.11 20.04
N GLU A 200 -15.57 4.76 21.07
CA GLU A 200 -16.39 5.49 22.07
C GLU A 200 -17.25 6.58 21.44
N ALA A 201 -16.73 7.25 20.39
CA ALA A 201 -17.45 8.34 19.71
C ALA A 201 -18.36 7.87 18.55
N GLY A 202 -18.37 6.58 18.25
CA GLY A 202 -19.09 6.05 17.08
C GLY A 202 -18.57 6.64 15.76
N VAL A 203 -17.25 6.84 15.67
CA VAL A 203 -16.52 7.27 14.48
C VAL A 203 -15.87 6.05 13.83
N VAL A 204 -15.95 5.95 12.51
CA VAL A 204 -15.40 4.80 11.78
C VAL A 204 -13.87 4.94 11.66
N LEU A 205 -13.13 3.95 12.10
CA LEU A 205 -11.67 3.88 11.91
C LEU A 205 -11.35 3.09 10.63
N ILE A 206 -10.72 3.75 9.66
CA ILE A 206 -10.28 3.18 8.39
C ILE A 206 -8.75 3.09 8.39
N LEU A 207 -8.21 1.88 8.30
CA LEU A 207 -6.78 1.67 8.07
C LEU A 207 -6.51 1.51 6.57
N ASP A 208 -5.77 2.46 6.03
CA ASP A 208 -5.26 2.39 4.67
C ASP A 208 -3.99 1.52 4.65
N GLU A 209 -4.18 0.25 4.28
CA GLU A 209 -3.11 -0.74 4.12
C GLU A 209 -2.73 -0.97 2.65
N ILE A 210 -3.08 -0.03 1.78
CA ILE A 210 -2.83 -0.12 0.34
C ILE A 210 -1.34 -0.29 0.02
N GLN A 211 -0.46 0.36 0.78
CA GLN A 211 0.99 0.22 0.58
C GLN A 211 1.66 -0.59 1.68
N SER A 212 1.20 -0.51 2.92
CA SER A 212 1.81 -1.13 4.10
C SER A 212 1.35 -2.57 4.36
N GLY A 213 0.23 -2.99 3.78
CA GLY A 213 -0.32 -4.32 3.91
C GLY A 213 0.33 -5.39 3.03
N TYR A 214 -0.29 -6.56 3.01
CA TYR A 214 0.18 -7.74 2.26
C TYR A 214 1.62 -8.12 2.59
N GLY A 215 1.93 -8.22 3.90
CA GLY A 215 3.21 -8.71 4.39
C GLY A 215 4.35 -7.69 4.38
N ARG A 216 4.16 -6.54 3.74
CA ARG A 216 5.20 -5.52 3.51
C ARG A 216 5.93 -5.09 4.78
N SER A 217 5.21 -4.96 5.90
CA SER A 217 5.77 -4.51 7.19
C SER A 217 6.28 -5.64 8.09
N GLY A 218 6.32 -6.90 7.63
CA GLY A 218 6.64 -8.06 8.47
C GLY A 218 5.45 -8.59 9.29
N ARG A 219 4.27 -8.01 9.10
CA ARG A 219 2.95 -8.52 9.49
C ARG A 219 2.05 -8.44 8.25
N PHE A 220 0.95 -9.22 8.20
CA PHE A 220 0.08 -9.17 7.04
C PHE A 220 -0.48 -7.76 6.82
N PHE A 221 -0.91 -7.08 7.91
CA PHE A 221 -1.23 -5.67 7.95
C PHE A 221 -0.34 -4.93 8.94
N ALA A 222 0.07 -3.70 8.63
CA ALA A 222 0.96 -2.92 9.49
C ALA A 222 0.34 -2.58 10.85
N HIS A 223 -0.96 -2.30 10.91
CA HIS A 223 -1.65 -2.00 12.18
C HIS A 223 -1.68 -3.19 13.17
N GLN A 224 -1.39 -4.41 12.72
CA GLN A 224 -1.29 -5.58 13.59
C GLN A 224 -0.11 -5.48 14.57
N TRP A 225 0.89 -4.65 14.30
CA TRP A 225 1.95 -4.33 15.27
C TRP A 225 1.40 -3.65 16.53
N ALA A 226 0.40 -2.79 16.38
CA ALA A 226 -0.30 -2.13 17.49
C ALA A 226 -1.37 -3.00 18.16
N GLY A 227 -1.70 -4.18 17.59
CA GLY A 227 -2.70 -5.11 18.13
C GLY A 227 -4.14 -4.58 18.06
N ILE A 228 -4.44 -3.64 17.17
CA ILE A 228 -5.80 -3.08 17.01
C ILE A 228 -6.59 -3.78 15.90
N ARG A 229 -7.92 -3.68 15.97
CA ARG A 229 -8.84 -4.08 14.89
C ARG A 229 -9.65 -2.86 14.44
N PRO A 230 -9.40 -2.33 13.23
CA PRO A 230 -10.13 -1.18 12.69
C PRO A 230 -11.52 -1.59 12.20
N ASP A 231 -12.36 -0.63 11.86
CA ASP A 231 -13.69 -0.88 11.31
C ASP A 231 -13.64 -1.27 9.84
N MET A 232 -12.69 -0.71 9.11
CA MET A 232 -12.44 -1.03 7.70
C MET A 232 -10.95 -1.03 7.40
N ILE A 233 -10.54 -1.90 6.47
CA ILE A 233 -9.17 -1.97 5.97
C ILE A 233 -9.22 -1.87 4.45
N THR A 234 -8.51 -0.89 3.88
CA THR A 234 -8.42 -0.74 2.43
C THR A 234 -7.13 -1.33 1.91
N VAL A 235 -7.21 -2.08 0.82
CA VAL A 235 -6.08 -2.77 0.20
C VAL A 235 -6.08 -2.62 -1.31
N ALA A 236 -4.89 -2.62 -1.91
CA ALA A 236 -4.63 -2.66 -3.35
C ALA A 236 -3.16 -3.08 -3.59
N LYS A 237 -2.52 -2.59 -4.65
CA LYS A 237 -1.09 -2.81 -4.95
C LYS A 237 -0.68 -4.28 -4.84
N GLY A 238 -0.12 -4.67 -3.69
CA GLY A 238 0.36 -6.03 -3.44
C GLY A 238 -0.70 -7.13 -3.52
N ILE A 239 -2.00 -6.79 -3.45
CA ILE A 239 -3.11 -7.76 -3.49
C ILE A 239 -3.07 -8.65 -4.73
N ALA A 240 -2.66 -8.12 -5.89
CA ALA A 240 -2.71 -8.83 -7.16
C ALA A 240 -1.43 -8.68 -8.01
N ASN A 241 -0.30 -8.36 -7.37
CA ASN A 241 1.04 -8.38 -7.96
C ASN A 241 1.14 -7.70 -9.34
N GLY A 242 0.53 -6.52 -9.50
CA GLY A 242 0.53 -5.74 -10.74
C GLY A 242 -0.77 -5.81 -11.55
N PHE A 243 -1.66 -6.75 -11.29
CA PHE A 243 -3.00 -6.72 -11.87
C PHE A 243 -3.87 -5.67 -11.14
N PRO A 244 -4.60 -4.79 -11.87
CA PRO A 244 -5.44 -3.76 -11.23
C PRO A 244 -6.53 -4.37 -10.36
N MET A 245 -6.40 -4.19 -9.05
CA MET A 245 -7.33 -4.68 -8.05
C MET A 245 -7.21 -3.90 -6.75
N GLY A 246 -8.30 -3.75 -6.04
CA GLY A 246 -8.39 -3.27 -4.68
C GLY A 246 -9.53 -3.92 -3.94
N ALA A 247 -9.57 -3.74 -2.63
CA ALA A 247 -10.67 -4.22 -1.81
C ALA A 247 -10.83 -3.40 -0.53
N VAL A 248 -12.01 -3.52 0.08
CA VAL A 248 -12.28 -3.08 1.45
C VAL A 248 -12.69 -4.30 2.26
N LEU A 249 -11.94 -4.58 3.34
CA LEU A 249 -12.35 -5.50 4.37
C LEU A 249 -13.22 -4.71 5.36
N ILE A 250 -14.43 -5.17 5.61
CA ILE A 250 -15.48 -4.43 6.33
C ILE A 250 -15.89 -5.23 7.56
N SER A 251 -15.79 -4.62 8.74
CA SER A 251 -16.22 -5.23 10.01
C SER A 251 -17.66 -5.73 9.96
N PRO A 252 -18.00 -6.85 10.60
CA PRO A 252 -19.35 -7.41 10.63
C PRO A 252 -20.40 -6.49 11.28
N LYS A 253 -19.99 -5.43 11.95
CA LYS A 253 -20.91 -4.42 12.49
C LYS A 253 -21.66 -3.61 11.41
N PHE A 254 -21.18 -3.63 10.15
CA PHE A 254 -21.84 -2.96 9.03
C PHE A 254 -22.68 -3.94 8.23
N ALA A 255 -23.96 -3.68 8.14
CA ALA A 255 -24.87 -4.46 7.29
C ALA A 255 -24.79 -3.97 5.84
N PRO A 256 -24.72 -4.89 4.85
CA PRO A 256 -24.76 -4.50 3.44
C PRO A 256 -26.16 -3.97 3.06
N VAL A 257 -26.18 -2.91 2.24
CA VAL A 257 -27.39 -2.36 1.68
C VAL A 257 -27.26 -2.33 0.15
N TYR A 258 -28.16 -3.01 -0.54
CA TYR A 258 -28.14 -3.08 -2.00
C TYR A 258 -28.17 -1.68 -2.64
N GLY A 259 -27.26 -1.44 -3.58
CA GLY A 259 -27.16 -0.19 -4.33
C GLY A 259 -26.33 0.92 -3.67
N GLN A 260 -25.92 0.80 -2.41
CA GLN A 260 -25.06 1.81 -1.77
C GLN A 260 -23.64 1.80 -2.34
N LEU A 261 -23.05 0.63 -2.52
CA LEU A 261 -21.74 0.44 -3.14
C LEU A 261 -21.91 -0.34 -4.46
N GLY A 262 -21.01 -0.13 -5.40
CA GLY A 262 -21.06 -0.83 -6.68
C GLY A 262 -19.80 -0.62 -7.52
N THR A 263 -19.55 -1.56 -8.42
CA THR A 263 -18.42 -1.53 -9.34
C THR A 263 -18.73 -2.42 -10.55
N THR A 264 -18.25 -2.03 -11.73
CA THR A 264 -18.41 -2.87 -12.93
C THR A 264 -17.36 -3.97 -12.96
N PHE A 265 -16.09 -3.64 -12.77
CA PHE A 265 -14.97 -4.59 -12.94
C PHE A 265 -14.46 -5.19 -11.64
N GLY A 266 -14.80 -4.63 -10.48
CA GLY A 266 -14.28 -5.10 -9.20
C GLY A 266 -14.67 -6.55 -8.94
N GLY A 267 -13.69 -7.38 -8.57
CA GLY A 267 -13.88 -8.80 -8.34
C GLY A 267 -14.08 -9.63 -9.60
N ASN A 268 -13.61 -9.17 -10.78
CA ASN A 268 -13.64 -9.96 -12.00
C ASN A 268 -12.84 -11.26 -11.84
N HIS A 269 -13.14 -12.23 -12.69
CA HIS A 269 -12.58 -13.58 -12.60
C HIS A 269 -11.06 -13.59 -12.65
N LEU A 270 -10.47 -12.78 -13.54
CA LEU A 270 -9.02 -12.74 -13.70
C LEU A 270 -8.33 -12.07 -12.51
N ALA A 271 -8.90 -10.98 -11.98
CA ALA A 271 -8.39 -10.33 -10.77
C ALA A 271 -8.44 -11.25 -9.54
N CYS A 272 -9.55 -11.99 -9.37
CA CYS A 272 -9.69 -12.96 -8.29
C CYS A 272 -8.68 -14.10 -8.40
N ALA A 273 -8.42 -14.60 -9.61
CA ALA A 273 -7.41 -15.63 -9.85
C ALA A 273 -6.00 -15.10 -9.53
N ALA A 274 -5.68 -13.87 -9.94
CA ALA A 274 -4.43 -13.20 -9.64
C ALA A 274 -4.21 -13.06 -8.12
N ALA A 275 -5.19 -12.49 -7.40
CA ALA A 275 -5.08 -12.26 -5.96
C ALA A 275 -5.04 -13.58 -5.16
N THR A 276 -5.77 -14.61 -5.60
CA THR A 276 -5.71 -15.95 -4.98
C THR A 276 -4.31 -16.54 -5.11
N ALA A 277 -3.70 -16.46 -6.31
CA ALA A 277 -2.33 -16.93 -6.52
C ALA A 277 -1.29 -16.17 -5.70
N VAL A 278 -1.50 -14.85 -5.50
CA VAL A 278 -0.63 -14.06 -4.62
C VAL A 278 -0.65 -14.61 -3.19
N ILE A 279 -1.84 -14.85 -2.63
CA ILE A 279 -1.98 -15.40 -1.27
C ILE A 279 -1.31 -16.78 -1.18
N GLU A 280 -1.53 -17.66 -2.16
CA GLU A 280 -0.96 -18.99 -2.20
C GLU A 280 0.58 -18.96 -2.18
N VAL A 281 1.20 -18.09 -2.98
CA VAL A 281 2.66 -17.90 -2.98
C VAL A 281 3.15 -17.30 -1.67
N MET A 282 2.44 -16.31 -1.10
CA MET A 282 2.84 -15.71 0.17
C MET A 282 2.87 -16.73 1.32
N GLU A 283 1.89 -17.65 1.35
CA GLU A 283 1.85 -18.74 2.33
C GLU A 283 2.96 -19.77 2.08
N GLU A 284 3.09 -20.26 0.84
CA GLU A 284 4.02 -21.33 0.47
C GLU A 284 5.49 -20.93 0.64
N GLU A 285 5.83 -19.66 0.31
CA GLU A 285 7.19 -19.15 0.37
C GLU A 285 7.49 -18.33 1.65
N HIS A 286 6.54 -18.28 2.60
CA HIS A 286 6.70 -17.56 3.88
C HIS A 286 7.16 -16.11 3.72
N LEU A 287 6.54 -15.38 2.78
CA LEU A 287 7.01 -14.05 2.36
C LEU A 287 6.83 -12.97 3.42
N VAL A 288 5.88 -13.13 4.35
CA VAL A 288 5.69 -12.20 5.48
C VAL A 288 6.87 -12.28 6.44
N GLU A 289 7.27 -13.49 6.81
CA GLU A 289 8.43 -13.75 7.67
C GLU A 289 9.75 -13.34 7.00
N ASN A 290 9.86 -13.59 5.67
CA ASN A 290 11.01 -13.13 4.90
C ASN A 290 11.13 -11.60 4.90
N ALA A 291 10.01 -10.90 4.74
CA ALA A 291 9.99 -9.44 4.78
C ALA A 291 10.46 -8.88 6.13
N ASP A 292 10.06 -9.49 7.24
CA ASP A 292 10.51 -9.11 8.57
C ASP A 292 12.01 -9.34 8.74
N LYS A 293 12.46 -10.56 8.42
CA LYS A 293 13.86 -10.97 8.56
C LYS A 293 14.82 -10.12 7.72
N VAL A 294 14.54 -10.02 6.42
CA VAL A 294 15.42 -9.28 5.48
C VAL A 294 15.34 -7.78 5.72
N GLY A 295 14.15 -7.27 6.06
CA GLY A 295 13.94 -5.86 6.37
C GLY A 295 14.70 -5.42 7.63
N THR A 296 14.65 -6.20 8.70
CA THR A 296 15.42 -5.97 9.94
C THR A 296 16.91 -5.94 9.64
N TYR A 297 17.43 -6.94 8.93
CA TYR A 297 18.83 -6.99 8.51
C TYR A 297 19.25 -5.76 7.70
N LEU A 298 18.45 -5.38 6.69
CA LEU A 298 18.76 -4.20 5.87
C LEU A 298 18.79 -2.92 6.71
N MET A 299 17.83 -2.72 7.61
CA MET A 299 17.79 -1.51 8.45
C MET A 299 18.98 -1.43 9.40
N GLU A 300 19.42 -2.56 9.98
CA GLU A 300 20.62 -2.61 10.82
C GLU A 300 21.86 -2.24 10.02
N LYS A 301 22.06 -2.84 8.85
CA LYS A 301 23.21 -2.58 7.99
C LYS A 301 23.26 -1.19 7.39
N LEU A 302 22.11 -0.63 7.04
CA LEU A 302 22.00 0.76 6.56
C LEU A 302 22.41 1.78 7.61
N LYS A 303 22.12 1.55 8.90
CA LYS A 303 22.52 2.44 10.00
C LYS A 303 24.04 2.50 10.19
N GLU A 304 24.79 1.48 9.72
CA GLU A 304 26.25 1.44 9.76
C GLU A 304 26.91 2.26 8.64
N LEU A 305 26.14 2.71 7.63
CA LEU A 305 26.69 3.43 6.47
C LEU A 305 26.85 4.94 6.77
N PRO A 306 27.94 5.56 6.31
CA PRO A 306 28.14 7.00 6.49
C PRO A 306 27.15 7.83 5.64
N GLY A 307 26.88 9.06 6.07
CA GLY A 307 26.05 10.02 5.33
C GLY A 307 24.55 9.78 5.42
N ILE A 308 24.11 8.75 6.14
CA ILE A 308 22.70 8.51 6.40
C ILE A 308 22.30 9.22 7.70
N LYS A 309 21.28 10.08 7.61
CA LYS A 309 20.76 10.82 8.76
C LYS A 309 19.85 9.94 9.63
N GLU A 310 18.96 9.18 9.00
CA GLU A 310 17.99 8.30 9.67
C GLU A 310 17.61 7.12 8.78
N VAL A 311 17.47 5.94 9.39
CA VAL A 311 16.84 4.76 8.78
C VAL A 311 15.64 4.39 9.62
N ARG A 312 14.47 4.34 9.00
CA ARG A 312 13.20 3.94 9.64
C ARG A 312 12.39 3.02 8.75
N GLY A 313 11.54 2.21 9.37
CA GLY A 313 10.70 1.25 8.63
C GLY A 313 10.25 0.10 9.49
N ARG A 314 9.46 -0.79 8.87
CA ARG A 314 9.13 -2.12 9.37
C ARG A 314 9.13 -3.09 8.19
N GLY A 315 9.71 -4.27 8.36
CA GLY A 315 9.86 -5.24 7.27
C GLY A 315 10.57 -4.63 6.06
N LEU A 316 10.05 -4.89 4.87
CA LEU A 316 10.57 -4.36 3.60
C LEU A 316 9.89 -3.03 3.17
N MET A 317 9.48 -2.22 4.12
CA MET A 317 9.03 -0.84 3.91
C MET A 317 10.00 0.09 4.64
N ILE A 318 11.07 0.53 3.95
CA ILE A 318 12.23 1.21 4.55
C ILE A 318 12.38 2.60 3.94
N GLY A 319 12.59 3.59 4.80
CA GLY A 319 12.97 4.95 4.45
C GLY A 319 14.40 5.25 4.89
N ILE A 320 15.20 5.78 3.98
CA ILE A 320 16.57 6.23 4.22
C ILE A 320 16.57 7.75 4.04
N GLU A 321 16.68 8.49 5.13
CA GLU A 321 16.72 9.95 5.10
C GLU A 321 18.17 10.42 5.04
N MET A 322 18.45 11.30 4.08
CA MET A 322 19.74 11.98 3.91
C MET A 322 19.62 13.42 4.39
N ASP A 323 20.72 14.11 4.63
CA ASP A 323 20.77 15.54 4.94
C ASP A 323 20.86 16.42 3.68
N TYR A 324 20.86 15.81 2.50
CA TYR A 324 20.92 16.44 1.18
C TYR A 324 19.84 15.90 0.24
N PRO A 325 19.55 16.60 -0.89
CA PRO A 325 18.59 16.12 -1.89
C PRO A 325 19.07 14.85 -2.60
N VAL A 326 18.23 13.79 -2.63
CA VAL A 326 18.60 12.47 -3.15
C VAL A 326 18.39 12.31 -4.67
N LYS A 327 18.08 13.38 -5.40
CA LYS A 327 17.78 13.31 -6.85
C LYS A 327 18.96 12.72 -7.64
N ASP A 328 20.16 13.24 -7.40
CA ASP A 328 21.37 12.82 -8.14
C ASP A 328 21.83 11.45 -7.69
N LEU A 329 21.81 11.14 -6.39
CA LEU A 329 22.07 9.81 -5.88
C LEU A 329 21.12 8.76 -6.50
N ARG A 330 19.82 9.05 -6.59
CA ARG A 330 18.89 8.13 -7.24
C ARG A 330 19.13 7.95 -8.74
N ARG A 331 19.56 9.01 -9.40
CA ARG A 331 19.98 8.92 -10.81
C ARG A 331 21.21 8.00 -10.96
N SER A 332 22.23 8.19 -10.13
CA SER A 332 23.41 7.31 -10.10
C SER A 332 23.04 5.87 -9.75
N LEU A 333 22.15 5.65 -8.76
CA LEU A 333 21.66 4.30 -8.44
C LEU A 333 21.05 3.60 -9.65
N ILE A 334 20.29 4.28 -10.49
CA ILE A 334 19.69 3.68 -11.69
C ILE A 334 20.73 3.45 -12.79
N PHE A 335 21.50 4.47 -13.17
CA PHE A 335 22.31 4.43 -14.39
C PHE A 335 23.72 3.87 -14.19
N ASP A 336 24.30 4.07 -12.99
CA ASP A 336 25.69 3.62 -12.71
C ASP A 336 25.70 2.33 -11.87
N HIS A 337 24.66 2.13 -11.01
CA HIS A 337 24.61 1.00 -10.09
C HIS A 337 23.46 0.01 -10.38
N HIS A 338 22.61 0.29 -11.36
CA HIS A 338 21.50 -0.57 -11.82
C HIS A 338 20.55 -1.00 -10.69
N ILE A 339 20.09 -0.03 -9.89
CA ILE A 339 19.15 -0.23 -8.78
C ILE A 339 18.00 0.73 -8.91
N PHE A 340 16.76 0.23 -8.92
CA PHE A 340 15.56 1.06 -8.80
C PHE A 340 15.19 1.28 -7.33
N THR A 341 14.94 2.54 -6.96
CA THR A 341 14.44 2.94 -5.64
C THR A 341 13.32 3.96 -5.76
N GLY A 342 12.47 4.04 -4.73
CA GLY A 342 11.50 5.13 -4.60
C GLY A 342 12.10 6.39 -3.96
N ALA A 343 11.33 7.47 -3.93
CA ALA A 343 11.64 8.66 -3.14
C ALA A 343 10.40 9.23 -2.43
N SER A 344 10.65 10.02 -1.40
CA SER A 344 9.66 10.87 -0.76
C SER A 344 10.28 12.23 -0.41
N GLY A 345 9.54 13.30 -0.66
CA GLY A 345 10.08 14.63 -0.50
C GLY A 345 11.34 14.83 -1.34
N THR A 346 12.31 15.57 -0.81
CA THR A 346 13.56 15.87 -1.50
C THR A 346 14.73 14.99 -1.07
N ASN A 347 14.70 14.41 0.14
CA ASN A 347 15.86 13.84 0.81
C ASN A 347 15.65 12.41 1.35
N ILE A 348 14.55 11.72 0.99
CA ILE A 348 14.27 10.37 1.46
C ILE A 348 14.27 9.40 0.29
N ILE A 349 15.11 8.36 0.36
CA ILE A 349 15.02 7.16 -0.50
C ILE A 349 14.08 6.18 0.17
N ARG A 350 13.19 5.55 -0.61
CA ARG A 350 12.30 4.48 -0.15
C ARG A 350 12.68 3.16 -0.79
N LEU A 351 12.86 2.14 0.05
CA LEU A 351 13.00 0.76 -0.40
C LEU A 351 11.67 0.03 -0.19
N LEU A 352 11.13 -0.48 -1.28
CA LEU A 352 9.86 -1.17 -1.37
C LEU A 352 9.98 -2.40 -2.30
N PRO A 353 11.00 -3.26 -2.10
CA PRO A 353 11.28 -4.38 -2.99
C PRO A 353 10.13 -5.40 -2.98
N PRO A 354 10.08 -6.33 -3.95
CA PRO A 354 9.28 -7.55 -3.80
C PRO A 354 9.63 -8.30 -2.51
N LEU A 355 8.65 -8.96 -1.89
CA LEU A 355 8.82 -9.62 -0.59
C LEU A 355 9.72 -10.85 -0.65
N CYS A 356 9.97 -11.37 -1.85
CA CYS A 356 10.90 -12.46 -2.11
C CYS A 356 12.38 -12.02 -2.16
N LEU A 357 12.70 -10.78 -1.79
CA LEU A 357 14.08 -10.29 -1.70
C LEU A 357 14.89 -11.20 -0.77
N SER A 358 15.96 -11.81 -1.30
CA SER A 358 16.82 -12.69 -0.53
C SER A 358 17.91 -11.92 0.24
N MET A 359 18.50 -12.54 1.26
CA MET A 359 19.66 -11.99 2.00
C MET A 359 20.81 -11.66 1.06
N LYS A 360 21.09 -12.52 0.06
CA LYS A 360 22.13 -12.29 -0.94
C LYS A 360 21.89 -11.02 -1.76
N GLN A 361 20.64 -10.80 -2.18
CA GLN A 361 20.25 -9.58 -2.91
C GLN A 361 20.30 -8.33 -2.01
N ALA A 362 20.00 -8.49 -0.73
CA ALA A 362 20.16 -7.43 0.27
C ALA A 362 21.64 -7.04 0.43
N ASP A 363 22.56 -8.02 0.50
CA ASP A 363 24.02 -7.77 0.54
C ASP A 363 24.52 -7.11 -0.75
N GLU A 364 24.01 -7.55 -1.90
CA GLU A 364 24.33 -6.94 -3.20
C GLU A 364 23.89 -5.47 -3.24
N PHE A 365 22.67 -5.18 -2.79
CA PHE A 365 22.20 -3.80 -2.66
C PHE A 365 23.12 -2.97 -1.76
N LEU A 366 23.44 -3.47 -0.56
CA LEU A 366 24.28 -2.74 0.40
C LEU A 366 25.67 -2.42 -0.17
N ALA A 367 26.26 -3.35 -0.91
CA ALA A 367 27.55 -3.14 -1.56
C ALA A 367 27.48 -2.03 -2.63
N ARG A 368 26.50 -2.10 -3.53
CA ARG A 368 26.28 -1.11 -4.59
C ARG A 368 25.86 0.26 -4.03
N PHE A 369 25.03 0.28 -2.97
CA PHE A 369 24.59 1.51 -2.32
C PHE A 369 25.74 2.22 -1.60
N ARG A 370 26.62 1.44 -0.92
CA ARG A 370 27.85 1.98 -0.32
C ARG A 370 28.77 2.60 -1.38
N ALA A 371 28.92 1.96 -2.55
CA ALA A 371 29.69 2.52 -3.65
C ALA A 371 29.09 3.84 -4.16
N ALA A 372 27.77 3.92 -4.28
CA ALA A 372 27.08 5.14 -4.69
C ALA A 372 27.20 6.30 -3.67
N LEU A 373 27.37 6.00 -2.38
CA LEU A 373 27.56 7.01 -1.33
C LEU A 373 28.99 7.53 -1.26
N ALA A 374 29.97 6.84 -1.87
CA ALA A 374 31.40 7.20 -1.84
C ALA A 374 31.81 8.22 -2.93
N VAL A 375 30.89 8.59 -3.82
CA VAL A 375 31.05 9.56 -4.90
C VAL A 375 30.53 10.92 -4.48
#